data_72ae4d8ed86aebdfe27c8e6bb10ac400
#
_entry.id   72ae4d8ed86aebdfe27c8e6bb10ac400
#
_cell.length_a   1.000
_cell.length_b   1.000
_cell.length_c   1.000
_cell.angle_alpha   90.00
_cell.angle_beta   90.00
_cell.angle_gamma   90.00
#
_symmetry.space_group_name_H-M   'P 1'
#
loop_
_entity.id
_entity.type
_entity.pdbx_description
1 polymer ?
#
loop_
_entity_poly.entity_id
_entity_poly.type
_entity_poly.pdbx_seq_one_letter_code
_entity_poly.pdbx_strand_id
1 'polypeptide(L)'
;MTTGFGMAPDRNGNGTTPDDLQAVIAAQYPEPGIISGCEVKGTAAMTYQITAGAVCIHLAPGRAVLVPVPAQQITTQPAPTNGARTEHIYVQQLTEPVNGSVASKVAIGATVPANAVMLSKREIRANIKATSATQEAGNIVFSRPVGGSLGVLHHHETTRDNPHKLGEFRRGAGTFFVPTDRTVDIRLTSTVTTATSETNVTPVVANGSVFYDIYIDDRLVLRRERAFNNIWESKDFSTIQTLQKGQHRIHYVVRHTTYGHPYWVVRGENGGFPFPGDVITVTDIGVAKE
;
A
#
# COMPACT_ATOMS: atom_id res chain seq x y z
N MET A 1 -9.67 19.54 -31.63
CA MET A 1 -10.78 19.74 -30.65
C MET A 1 -11.00 18.38 -30.00
N THR A 2 -11.00 18.28 -28.70
CA THR A 2 -11.33 17.02 -27.98
C THR A 2 -12.84 16.87 -27.90
N THR A 3 -13.33 15.64 -28.08
CA THR A 3 -14.76 15.33 -28.02
C THR A 3 -15.01 14.47 -26.78
N GLY A 4 -16.16 14.67 -26.13
CA GLY A 4 -16.55 13.85 -24.96
C GLY A 4 -16.65 12.37 -25.33
N PHE A 5 -16.18 11.49 -24.42
CA PHE A 5 -16.23 10.05 -24.63
C PHE A 5 -17.67 9.56 -24.87
N GLY A 6 -17.85 8.74 -25.91
CA GLY A 6 -19.14 8.20 -26.30
C GLY A 6 -19.96 9.08 -27.27
N MET A 7 -19.42 10.24 -27.66
CA MET A 7 -20.08 11.05 -28.69
C MET A 7 -19.85 10.45 -30.08
N ALA A 8 -20.94 10.26 -30.83
CA ALA A 8 -20.87 9.86 -32.23
C ALA A 8 -20.21 10.95 -33.08
N PRO A 9 -19.56 10.60 -34.19
CA PRO A 9 -18.99 11.59 -35.11
C PRO A 9 -20.06 12.55 -35.63
N ASP A 10 -19.72 13.85 -35.66
CA ASP A 10 -20.52 14.88 -36.31
C ASP A 10 -20.32 14.82 -37.86
N ARG A 11 -20.95 15.77 -38.57
CA ARG A 11 -20.84 15.85 -40.02
C ARG A 11 -19.41 16.13 -40.54
N ASN A 12 -18.52 16.60 -39.65
CA ASN A 12 -17.11 16.87 -39.94
C ASN A 12 -16.20 15.75 -39.46
N GLY A 13 -16.74 14.63 -38.96
CA GLY A 13 -15.99 13.50 -38.44
C GLY A 13 -15.43 13.70 -37.02
N ASN A 14 -15.85 14.74 -36.28
CA ASN A 14 -15.43 14.97 -34.92
C ASN A 14 -16.27 14.06 -33.99
N GLY A 15 -15.71 13.02 -33.50
CA GLY A 15 -16.29 12.04 -32.55
C GLY A 15 -15.23 11.54 -31.58
N THR A 16 -15.60 10.60 -30.73
CA THR A 16 -14.65 9.94 -29.83
C THR A 16 -13.61 9.15 -30.61
N THR A 17 -12.36 9.43 -30.34
CA THR A 17 -11.22 8.72 -30.96
C THR A 17 -10.58 7.75 -29.98
N PRO A 18 -9.76 6.79 -30.43
CA PRO A 18 -8.93 5.96 -29.54
C PRO A 18 -8.02 6.80 -28.63
N ASP A 19 -7.52 7.94 -29.07
CA ASP A 19 -6.68 8.84 -28.29
C ASP A 19 -7.46 9.48 -27.14
N ASP A 20 -8.70 9.91 -27.37
CA ASP A 20 -9.58 10.44 -26.31
C ASP A 20 -9.86 9.38 -25.25
N LEU A 21 -10.11 8.12 -25.67
CA LEU A 21 -10.29 7.00 -24.75
C LEU A 21 -9.04 6.73 -23.91
N GLN A 22 -7.86 6.71 -24.53
CA GLN A 22 -6.59 6.52 -23.81
C GLN A 22 -6.34 7.62 -22.78
N ALA A 23 -6.69 8.87 -23.09
CA ALA A 23 -6.57 10.00 -22.18
C ALA A 23 -7.50 9.86 -20.97
N VAL A 24 -8.75 9.45 -21.18
CA VAL A 24 -9.72 9.20 -20.11
C VAL A 24 -9.26 8.05 -19.20
N ILE A 25 -8.75 6.95 -19.79
CA ILE A 25 -8.22 5.82 -19.05
C ILE A 25 -7.01 6.26 -18.20
N ALA A 26 -6.07 7.02 -18.77
CA ALA A 26 -4.90 7.52 -18.04
C ALA A 26 -5.29 8.46 -16.89
N ALA A 27 -6.34 9.27 -17.06
CA ALA A 27 -6.87 10.11 -16.00
C ALA A 27 -7.54 9.29 -14.89
N GLN A 28 -8.25 8.21 -15.25
CA GLN A 28 -8.92 7.32 -14.30
C GLN A 28 -7.95 6.40 -13.55
N TYR A 29 -6.89 5.95 -14.21
CA TYR A 29 -5.86 5.05 -13.65
C TYR A 29 -4.49 5.73 -13.76
N PRO A 30 -4.09 6.55 -12.76
CA PRO A 30 -2.87 7.35 -12.82
C PRO A 30 -1.59 6.52 -12.77
N GLU A 31 -1.67 5.26 -12.33
CA GLU A 31 -0.53 4.34 -12.22
C GLU A 31 -0.79 3.06 -13.02
N PRO A 32 0.21 2.57 -13.82
CA PRO A 32 0.09 1.29 -14.48
C PRO A 32 0.13 0.14 -13.46
N GLY A 33 -0.55 -0.99 -13.76
CA GLY A 33 -0.53 -2.15 -12.87
C GLY A 33 -1.66 -3.13 -13.14
N ILE A 34 -1.76 -4.15 -12.28
CA ILE A 34 -2.83 -5.12 -12.31
C ILE A 34 -4.11 -4.48 -11.74
N ILE A 35 -5.22 -4.61 -12.46
CA ILE A 35 -6.55 -4.18 -11.99
C ILE A 35 -7.21 -5.32 -11.21
N SER A 36 -7.16 -6.53 -11.76
CA SER A 36 -7.76 -7.71 -11.13
C SER A 36 -7.18 -9.01 -11.71
N GLY A 37 -7.24 -10.09 -10.95
CA GLY A 37 -6.76 -11.42 -11.40
C GLY A 37 -5.29 -11.41 -11.78
N CYS A 38 -4.94 -12.06 -12.88
CA CYS A 38 -3.58 -12.17 -13.40
C CYS A 38 -2.59 -12.85 -12.43
N GLU A 39 -3.07 -13.70 -11.53
CA GLU A 39 -2.22 -14.47 -10.63
C GLU A 39 -1.34 -15.44 -11.41
N VAL A 40 -0.04 -15.48 -11.07
CA VAL A 40 0.93 -16.37 -11.69
C VAL A 40 1.27 -17.50 -10.73
N LYS A 41 0.95 -18.73 -11.10
CA LYS A 41 1.25 -19.94 -10.33
C LYS A 41 2.25 -20.80 -11.07
N GLY A 42 3.26 -21.30 -10.36
CA GLY A 42 4.16 -22.32 -10.88
C GLY A 42 3.46 -23.67 -11.01
N THR A 43 3.95 -24.50 -11.93
CA THR A 43 3.43 -25.86 -12.20
C THR A 43 4.47 -26.93 -11.90
N ALA A 44 4.09 -28.19 -12.04
CA ALA A 44 5.01 -29.34 -11.94
C ALA A 44 5.96 -29.46 -13.16
N ALA A 45 5.86 -28.56 -14.13
CA ALA A 45 6.73 -28.46 -15.30
C ALA A 45 7.39 -27.08 -15.36
N MET A 46 8.19 -26.82 -16.39
CA MET A 46 8.77 -25.49 -16.66
C MET A 46 7.76 -24.57 -17.37
N THR A 47 6.57 -24.43 -16.76
CA THR A 47 5.49 -23.58 -17.25
C THR A 47 4.85 -22.80 -16.10
N TYR A 48 4.30 -21.64 -16.39
CA TYR A 48 3.48 -20.85 -15.45
C TYR A 48 2.03 -20.86 -15.90
N GLN A 49 1.12 -21.00 -14.96
CA GLN A 49 -0.32 -20.81 -15.17
C GLN A 49 -0.69 -19.39 -14.73
N ILE A 50 -1.40 -18.66 -15.59
CA ILE A 50 -1.85 -17.28 -15.36
C ILE A 50 -3.37 -17.29 -15.36
N THR A 51 -3.98 -16.76 -14.29
CA THR A 51 -5.44 -16.64 -14.19
C THR A 51 -5.94 -15.49 -15.07
N ALA A 52 -7.20 -15.56 -15.47
CA ALA A 52 -7.85 -14.45 -16.16
C ALA A 52 -7.83 -13.17 -15.29
N GLY A 53 -7.75 -12.03 -15.94
CA GLY A 53 -7.72 -10.74 -15.26
C GLY A 53 -7.66 -9.55 -16.22
N ALA A 54 -7.23 -8.41 -15.72
CA ALA A 54 -7.03 -7.19 -16.50
C ALA A 54 -5.89 -6.37 -15.93
N VAL A 55 -5.20 -5.63 -16.81
CA VAL A 55 -4.13 -4.71 -16.46
C VAL A 55 -4.38 -3.33 -17.09
N CYS A 56 -3.87 -2.27 -16.44
CA CYS A 56 -3.75 -0.93 -17.02
C CYS A 56 -2.30 -0.72 -17.46
N ILE A 57 -2.09 -0.44 -18.75
CA ILE A 57 -0.76 -0.18 -19.32
C ILE A 57 -0.69 1.27 -19.78
N HIS A 58 0.30 2.01 -19.30
CA HIS A 58 0.61 3.35 -19.79
C HIS A 58 1.52 3.25 -21.00
N LEU A 59 1.08 3.81 -22.12
CA LEU A 59 1.82 3.83 -23.39
C LEU A 59 2.74 5.05 -23.48
N ALA A 60 2.29 6.18 -22.94
CA ALA A 60 2.97 7.45 -22.87
C ALA A 60 2.34 8.31 -21.76
N PRO A 61 2.94 9.45 -21.37
CA PRO A 61 2.30 10.40 -20.47
C PRO A 61 0.90 10.79 -20.98
N GLY A 62 -0.12 10.62 -20.11
CA GLY A 62 -1.52 10.91 -20.44
C GLY A 62 -2.18 9.91 -21.41
N ARG A 63 -1.57 8.78 -21.70
CA ARG A 63 -2.10 7.75 -22.62
C ARG A 63 -2.01 6.36 -21.97
N ALA A 64 -3.15 5.73 -21.70
CA ALA A 64 -3.21 4.38 -21.14
C ALA A 64 -4.27 3.52 -21.84
N VAL A 65 -4.10 2.20 -21.72
CA VAL A 65 -5.03 1.19 -22.23
C VAL A 65 -5.37 0.18 -21.16
N LEU A 66 -6.59 -0.33 -21.18
CA LEU A 66 -7.03 -1.45 -20.38
C LEU A 66 -6.92 -2.73 -21.20
N VAL A 67 -6.13 -3.69 -20.73
CA VAL A 67 -5.87 -4.93 -21.45
C VAL A 67 -6.49 -6.11 -20.68
N PRO A 68 -7.50 -6.79 -21.25
CA PRO A 68 -7.97 -8.04 -20.72
C PRO A 68 -6.94 -9.14 -20.94
N VAL A 69 -6.71 -9.94 -19.91
CA VAL A 69 -5.77 -11.07 -19.92
C VAL A 69 -6.58 -12.36 -19.77
N PRO A 70 -6.71 -13.19 -20.82
CA PRO A 70 -7.36 -14.49 -20.69
C PRO A 70 -6.51 -15.44 -19.86
N ALA A 71 -7.16 -16.39 -19.19
CA ALA A 71 -6.44 -17.47 -18.51
C ALA A 71 -5.60 -18.26 -19.53
N GLN A 72 -4.33 -18.46 -19.24
CA GLN A 72 -3.41 -19.12 -20.14
C GLN A 72 -2.22 -19.74 -19.40
N GLN A 73 -1.47 -20.54 -20.15
CA GLN A 73 -0.23 -21.13 -19.70
C GLN A 73 0.93 -20.63 -20.58
N ILE A 74 2.08 -20.34 -19.98
CA ILE A 74 3.27 -19.91 -20.69
C ILE A 74 4.49 -20.74 -20.27
N THR A 75 5.26 -21.19 -21.26
CA THR A 75 6.47 -22.01 -21.03
C THR A 75 7.67 -21.12 -20.84
N THR A 76 8.49 -21.42 -19.84
CA THR A 76 9.80 -20.81 -19.64
C THR A 76 10.93 -21.70 -20.12
N GLN A 77 12.10 -21.10 -20.27
CA GLN A 77 13.33 -21.82 -20.62
C GLN A 77 13.70 -22.84 -19.53
N PRO A 78 14.39 -23.93 -19.87
CA PRO A 78 14.96 -24.86 -18.89
C PRO A 78 15.78 -24.12 -17.83
N ALA A 79 15.85 -24.64 -16.60
CA ALA A 79 16.67 -24.05 -15.54
C ALA A 79 18.15 -24.03 -15.95
N PRO A 80 18.92 -23.02 -15.50
CA PRO A 80 20.35 -22.99 -15.73
C PRO A 80 21.05 -24.19 -15.06
N THR A 81 22.19 -24.59 -15.55
CA THR A 81 23.02 -25.65 -14.93
C THR A 81 23.75 -25.17 -13.69
N ASN A 82 24.06 -23.87 -13.62
CA ASN A 82 24.74 -23.23 -12.50
C ASN A 82 24.08 -21.88 -12.16
N GLY A 83 24.13 -21.49 -10.89
CA GLY A 83 23.60 -20.20 -10.40
C GLY A 83 22.06 -20.11 -10.46
N ALA A 84 21.59 -18.92 -10.76
CA ALA A 84 20.15 -18.62 -10.88
C ALA A 84 19.95 -17.56 -11.97
N ARG A 85 18.77 -17.52 -12.55
CA ARG A 85 18.32 -16.41 -13.40
C ARG A 85 17.02 -15.82 -12.86
N THR A 86 16.86 -14.53 -13.06
CA THR A 86 15.61 -13.83 -12.78
C THR A 86 14.75 -13.80 -14.03
N GLU A 87 13.45 -14.10 -13.87
CA GLU A 87 12.43 -13.99 -14.91
C GLU A 87 11.36 -13.01 -14.49
N HIS A 88 10.94 -12.16 -15.42
CA HIS A 88 9.78 -11.29 -15.28
C HIS A 88 8.68 -11.80 -16.20
N ILE A 89 7.54 -12.17 -15.64
CA ILE A 89 6.32 -12.53 -16.37
C ILE A 89 5.52 -11.22 -16.46
N TYR A 90 5.17 -10.78 -17.66
CA TYR A 90 4.51 -9.50 -17.89
C TYR A 90 3.49 -9.56 -19.04
N VAL A 91 2.54 -8.61 -19.02
CA VAL A 91 1.66 -8.30 -20.15
C VAL A 91 2.22 -7.09 -20.86
N GLN A 92 2.42 -7.18 -22.18
CA GLN A 92 2.89 -6.10 -23.03
C GLN A 92 1.83 -5.74 -24.06
N GLN A 93 1.57 -4.42 -24.26
CA GLN A 93 0.81 -3.89 -25.38
C GLN A 93 1.80 -3.50 -26.47
N LEU A 94 1.62 -4.07 -27.68
CA LEU A 94 2.38 -3.66 -28.85
C LEU A 94 1.82 -2.34 -29.37
N THR A 95 2.67 -1.34 -29.53
CA THR A 95 2.31 0.00 -30.06
C THR A 95 2.59 0.11 -31.54
N GLU A 96 3.58 -0.66 -32.03
CA GLU A 96 3.88 -0.76 -33.46
C GLU A 96 3.39 -2.11 -33.98
N PRO A 97 2.85 -2.16 -35.22
CA PRO A 97 2.41 -3.41 -35.79
C PRO A 97 3.55 -4.43 -35.94
N VAL A 98 3.45 -5.56 -35.26
CA VAL A 98 4.31 -6.70 -35.50
C VAL A 98 3.54 -7.70 -36.35
N ASN A 99 3.99 -7.97 -37.56
CA ASN A 99 3.27 -8.77 -38.55
C ASN A 99 1.82 -8.27 -38.79
N GLY A 100 1.63 -6.94 -38.78
CA GLY A 100 0.32 -6.32 -38.98
C GLY A 100 -0.61 -6.33 -37.77
N SER A 101 -0.13 -6.71 -36.60
CA SER A 101 -0.92 -6.77 -35.37
C SER A 101 -0.40 -5.84 -34.29
N VAL A 102 -1.30 -5.12 -33.62
CA VAL A 102 -1.06 -4.34 -32.38
C VAL A 102 -1.59 -5.06 -31.13
N ALA A 103 -1.63 -6.38 -31.15
CA ALA A 103 -2.17 -7.18 -30.07
C ALA A 103 -1.35 -7.06 -28.77
N SER A 104 -1.99 -7.27 -27.65
CA SER A 104 -1.31 -7.52 -26.37
C SER A 104 -0.84 -8.96 -26.28
N LYS A 105 0.22 -9.20 -25.50
CA LYS A 105 0.74 -10.54 -25.25
C LYS A 105 1.23 -10.70 -23.82
N VAL A 106 1.13 -11.91 -23.27
CA VAL A 106 1.88 -12.31 -22.09
C VAL A 106 3.24 -12.83 -22.53
N ALA A 107 4.29 -12.41 -21.85
CA ALA A 107 5.66 -12.80 -22.18
C ALA A 107 6.52 -12.99 -20.93
N ILE A 108 7.65 -13.66 -21.11
CA ILE A 108 8.72 -13.82 -20.10
C ILE A 108 9.98 -13.15 -20.64
N GLY A 109 10.66 -12.40 -19.79
CA GLY A 109 11.92 -11.74 -20.13
C GLY A 109 12.81 -11.47 -18.93
N ALA A 110 14.06 -11.09 -19.22
CA ALA A 110 15.00 -10.66 -18.17
C ALA A 110 14.65 -9.28 -17.60
N THR A 111 13.92 -8.47 -18.34
CA THR A 111 13.44 -7.12 -17.98
C THR A 111 12.00 -6.92 -18.45
N VAL A 112 11.31 -5.96 -17.84
CA VAL A 112 9.96 -5.55 -18.24
C VAL A 112 10.05 -4.35 -19.19
N PRO A 113 9.47 -4.41 -20.42
CA PRO A 113 9.42 -3.27 -21.33
C PRO A 113 8.63 -2.08 -20.77
N ALA A 114 8.86 -0.87 -21.30
CA ALA A 114 8.17 0.34 -20.85
C ALA A 114 6.64 0.30 -21.05
N ASN A 115 6.17 -0.36 -22.10
CA ASN A 115 4.74 -0.54 -22.44
C ASN A 115 4.20 -1.90 -21.91
N ALA A 116 4.62 -2.31 -20.71
CA ALA A 116 4.22 -3.56 -20.11
C ALA A 116 3.96 -3.42 -18.60
N VAL A 117 3.17 -4.34 -18.07
CA VAL A 117 2.89 -4.49 -16.64
C VAL A 117 3.41 -5.84 -16.17
N MET A 118 4.23 -5.83 -15.13
CA MET A 118 4.75 -7.04 -14.49
C MET A 118 3.64 -7.75 -13.72
N LEU A 119 3.46 -9.05 -13.99
CA LEU A 119 2.55 -9.93 -13.25
C LEU A 119 3.25 -10.69 -12.14
N SER A 120 4.52 -11.05 -12.33
CA SER A 120 5.32 -11.79 -11.35
C SER A 120 6.81 -11.67 -11.69
N LYS A 121 7.64 -11.72 -10.66
CA LYS A 121 9.09 -11.85 -10.77
C LYS A 121 9.53 -13.13 -10.06
N ARG A 122 10.24 -14.00 -10.76
CA ARG A 122 10.63 -15.32 -10.26
C ARG A 122 12.15 -15.53 -10.36
N GLU A 123 12.70 -16.21 -9.37
CA GLU A 123 14.07 -16.69 -9.41
C GLU A 123 14.08 -18.19 -9.77
N ILE A 124 14.72 -18.50 -10.89
CA ILE A 124 14.93 -19.87 -11.39
C ILE A 124 16.32 -20.32 -10.96
N ARG A 125 16.39 -21.17 -9.94
CA ARG A 125 17.64 -21.76 -9.48
C ARG A 125 18.10 -22.89 -10.39
N ALA A 126 19.41 -23.18 -10.31
CA ALA A 126 20.01 -24.26 -11.10
C ALA A 126 19.28 -25.59 -10.91
N ASN A 127 19.14 -26.32 -12.01
CA ASN A 127 18.68 -27.73 -12.07
C ASN A 127 17.24 -27.97 -11.58
N ILE A 128 16.41 -26.96 -11.28
CA ILE A 128 15.01 -27.20 -10.98
C ILE A 128 14.27 -27.73 -12.22
N LYS A 129 13.28 -28.59 -12.01
CA LYS A 129 12.48 -29.22 -13.07
C LYS A 129 11.06 -28.69 -13.14
N ALA A 130 10.65 -27.86 -12.18
CA ALA A 130 9.30 -27.37 -12.00
C ALA A 130 9.30 -25.92 -11.52
N THR A 131 8.44 -25.09 -12.10
CA THR A 131 8.27 -23.70 -11.68
C THR A 131 7.57 -23.58 -10.33
N SER A 132 6.88 -24.61 -9.85
CA SER A 132 6.32 -24.67 -8.49
C SER A 132 7.38 -24.59 -7.39
N ALA A 133 8.65 -24.86 -7.71
CA ALA A 133 9.78 -24.70 -6.80
C ALA A 133 10.34 -23.26 -6.76
N THR A 134 9.80 -22.33 -7.57
CA THR A 134 10.24 -20.93 -7.60
C THR A 134 9.45 -20.10 -6.57
N GLN A 135 10.12 -19.11 -6.00
CA GLN A 135 9.49 -18.14 -5.12
C GLN A 135 9.28 -16.81 -5.86
N GLU A 136 8.21 -16.11 -5.51
CA GLU A 136 8.00 -14.76 -5.98
C GLU A 136 9.01 -13.81 -5.31
N ALA A 137 9.67 -12.99 -6.13
CA ALA A 137 10.72 -12.10 -5.69
C ALA A 137 10.46 -10.70 -6.24
N GLY A 138 9.68 -9.89 -5.56
CA GLY A 138 9.44 -8.50 -5.97
C GLY A 138 8.05 -8.00 -5.66
N ASN A 139 7.88 -6.69 -5.73
CA ASN A 139 6.60 -6.04 -5.47
C ASN A 139 5.76 -6.03 -6.76
N ILE A 140 4.56 -6.57 -6.68
CA ILE A 140 3.54 -6.47 -7.72
C ILE A 140 2.77 -5.16 -7.54
N VAL A 141 2.60 -4.41 -8.62
CA VAL A 141 1.88 -3.13 -8.62
C VAL A 141 0.45 -3.35 -9.06
N PHE A 142 -0.50 -2.93 -8.24
CA PHE A 142 -1.91 -2.90 -8.58
C PHE A 142 -2.33 -1.49 -9.01
N SER A 143 -2.94 -1.38 -10.18
CA SER A 143 -3.54 -0.14 -10.66
C SER A 143 -4.89 0.08 -9.98
N ARG A 144 -5.10 1.27 -9.44
CA ARG A 144 -6.33 1.65 -8.75
C ARG A 144 -6.95 2.86 -9.44
N PRO A 145 -8.27 2.88 -9.65
CA PRO A 145 -8.93 4.07 -10.16
C PRO A 145 -8.82 5.23 -9.16
N VAL A 146 -8.82 6.46 -9.66
CA VAL A 146 -8.72 7.69 -8.84
C VAL A 146 -9.71 7.71 -7.68
N GLY A 147 -10.93 7.23 -7.85
CA GLY A 147 -11.95 7.12 -6.81
C GLY A 147 -11.79 5.93 -5.86
N GLY A 148 -10.87 5.00 -6.16
CA GLY A 148 -10.64 3.81 -5.33
C GLY A 148 -9.95 4.12 -4.01
N SER A 149 -10.18 3.29 -2.98
CA SER A 149 -9.42 3.39 -1.72
C SER A 149 -7.95 3.04 -1.95
N LEU A 150 -7.07 3.84 -1.36
CA LEU A 150 -5.63 3.57 -1.33
C LEU A 150 -5.25 2.59 -0.21
N GLY A 151 -6.21 2.22 0.66
CA GLY A 151 -5.99 1.33 1.79
C GLY A 151 -5.21 1.99 2.92
N VAL A 152 -4.34 1.23 3.59
CA VAL A 152 -3.49 1.75 4.66
C VAL A 152 -2.35 2.56 4.07
N LEU A 153 -2.30 3.85 4.42
CA LEU A 153 -1.28 4.81 3.95
C LEU A 153 -0.06 4.84 4.86
N HIS A 154 -0.27 4.64 6.16
CA HIS A 154 0.78 4.58 7.17
C HIS A 154 0.35 3.64 8.29
N HIS A 155 1.31 2.84 8.77
CA HIS A 155 1.16 2.00 9.94
C HIS A 155 2.47 1.98 10.72
N HIS A 156 2.38 2.22 12.01
CA HIS A 156 3.53 2.12 12.90
C HIS A 156 3.12 1.49 14.23
N GLU A 157 3.93 0.57 14.67
CA GLU A 157 3.79 -0.11 15.95
C GLU A 157 5.02 0.19 16.82
N THR A 158 4.79 0.69 18.02
CA THR A 158 5.87 0.96 18.96
C THR A 158 6.47 -0.35 19.47
N THR A 159 7.72 -0.61 19.10
CA THR A 159 8.41 -1.87 19.42
C THR A 159 9.16 -1.85 20.73
N ARG A 160 9.35 -0.69 21.36
CA ARG A 160 10.02 -0.52 22.65
C ARG A 160 9.44 0.66 23.41
N ASP A 161 9.27 0.51 24.70
CA ASP A 161 9.00 1.59 25.63
C ASP A 161 9.72 1.37 26.94
N ASN A 162 10.05 2.45 27.61
CA ASN A 162 10.57 2.46 28.96
C ASN A 162 9.57 3.20 29.87
N PRO A 163 9.56 2.95 31.20
CA PRO A 163 8.74 3.71 32.11
C PRO A 163 9.10 5.21 32.04
N HIS A 164 8.09 6.05 32.10
CA HIS A 164 8.21 7.50 32.03
C HIS A 164 7.43 8.13 33.19
N LYS A 165 7.89 9.28 33.65
CA LYS A 165 7.13 10.11 34.60
C LYS A 165 6.86 11.47 34.02
N LEU A 166 7.89 12.07 33.47
CA LEU A 166 7.87 13.43 32.90
C LEU A 166 8.43 13.37 31.48
N GLY A 167 8.14 14.40 30.69
CA GLY A 167 8.71 14.59 29.36
C GLY A 167 7.72 14.47 28.22
N GLU A 168 8.25 14.62 27.04
CA GLU A 168 7.54 14.52 25.77
C GLU A 168 8.25 13.51 24.87
N PHE A 169 7.51 12.60 24.30
CA PHE A 169 8.06 11.54 23.48
C PHE A 169 7.41 11.56 22.10
N ARG A 170 8.18 11.89 21.07
CA ARG A 170 7.73 11.83 19.67
C ARG A 170 7.87 10.39 19.15
N ARG A 171 6.80 9.86 18.59
CA ARG A 171 6.71 8.48 18.08
C ARG A 171 5.89 8.40 16.80
N GLY A 172 5.91 7.23 16.16
CA GLY A 172 5.08 6.91 15.01
C GLY A 172 5.35 7.78 13.79
N ALA A 173 6.57 8.34 13.69
CA ALA A 173 6.91 9.20 12.57
C ALA A 173 7.01 8.41 11.26
N GLY A 174 6.40 8.97 10.20
CA GLY A 174 6.45 8.40 8.86
C GLY A 174 5.95 9.39 7.82
N THR A 175 6.09 8.97 6.57
CA THR A 175 5.61 9.74 5.42
C THR A 175 4.73 8.86 4.53
N PHE A 176 3.75 9.47 3.89
CA PHE A 176 2.90 8.80 2.90
C PHE A 176 2.47 9.80 1.84
N PHE A 177 2.03 9.30 0.69
CA PHE A 177 1.63 10.12 -0.45
C PHE A 177 0.16 9.88 -0.79
N VAL A 178 -0.57 10.96 -1.12
CA VAL A 178 -1.92 10.89 -1.67
C VAL A 178 -1.95 11.51 -3.06
N PRO A 179 -2.44 10.79 -4.09
CA PRO A 179 -2.40 11.24 -5.49
C PRO A 179 -3.48 12.27 -5.83
N THR A 180 -4.50 12.39 -5.01
CA THR A 180 -5.59 13.36 -5.09
C THR A 180 -5.95 13.79 -3.68
N ASP A 181 -6.78 14.82 -3.53
CA ASP A 181 -7.31 15.21 -2.23
C ASP A 181 -8.12 14.06 -1.62
N ARG A 182 -7.78 13.68 -0.37
CA ARG A 182 -8.29 12.50 0.31
C ARG A 182 -8.85 12.81 1.67
N THR A 183 -9.90 12.10 2.02
CA THR A 183 -10.34 11.97 3.41
C THR A 183 -9.69 10.72 4.00
N VAL A 184 -9.05 10.87 5.16
CA VAL A 184 -8.36 9.79 5.85
C VAL A 184 -8.89 9.62 7.26
N ASP A 185 -8.97 8.38 7.75
CA ASP A 185 -9.15 8.04 9.15
C ASP A 185 -7.77 7.80 9.79
N ILE A 186 -7.49 8.54 10.85
CA ILE A 186 -6.27 8.42 11.66
C ILE A 186 -6.66 7.80 12.97
N ARG A 187 -6.19 6.59 13.25
CA ARG A 187 -6.48 5.85 14.48
C ARG A 187 -5.19 5.61 15.26
N LEU A 188 -5.25 5.88 16.56
CA LEU A 188 -4.21 5.52 17.52
C LEU A 188 -4.81 4.60 18.59
N THR A 189 -4.30 3.38 18.66
CA THR A 189 -4.60 2.42 19.74
C THR A 189 -3.45 2.42 20.74
N SER A 190 -3.75 2.43 22.02
CA SER A 190 -2.73 2.48 23.06
C SER A 190 -3.18 1.67 24.29
N THR A 191 -2.22 1.03 24.94
CA THR A 191 -2.38 0.38 26.26
C THR A 191 -1.35 0.96 27.21
N VAL A 192 -1.80 1.81 28.15
CA VAL A 192 -0.91 2.45 29.15
C VAL A 192 -1.26 1.94 30.52
N THR A 193 -0.24 1.65 31.33
CA THR A 193 -0.40 1.25 32.73
C THR A 193 0.56 2.03 33.63
N THR A 194 0.29 2.01 34.92
CA THR A 194 1.22 2.53 35.94
C THR A 194 2.53 1.74 35.95
N ALA A 195 3.60 2.38 36.41
CA ALA A 195 4.88 1.77 36.70
C ALA A 195 5.28 2.13 38.15
N THR A 196 6.08 1.29 38.80
CA THR A 196 6.59 1.57 40.13
C THR A 196 7.51 2.79 40.14
N SER A 197 8.32 2.95 39.08
CA SER A 197 9.26 4.08 38.90
C SER A 197 9.60 4.26 37.43
N GLU A 198 10.42 5.25 37.13
CA GLU A 198 10.93 5.47 35.75
C GLU A 198 11.88 4.37 35.25
N THR A 199 12.23 3.41 36.09
CA THR A 199 13.11 2.28 35.76
C THR A 199 12.50 0.91 36.02
N ASN A 200 11.26 0.86 36.57
CA ASN A 200 10.59 -0.39 36.91
C ASN A 200 9.15 -0.40 36.42
N VAL A 201 8.86 -1.25 35.45
CA VAL A 201 7.56 -1.41 34.78
C VAL A 201 6.49 -2.13 35.60
N THR A 202 6.81 -2.64 36.81
CA THR A 202 5.82 -3.34 37.61
C THR A 202 4.63 -2.44 37.92
N PRO A 203 3.39 -2.81 37.55
CA PRO A 203 2.21 -1.99 37.82
C PRO A 203 1.97 -1.82 39.30
N VAL A 204 1.52 -0.65 39.71
CA VAL A 204 1.12 -0.32 41.08
C VAL A 204 -0.27 0.27 41.09
N VAL A 205 -1.01 0.07 42.21
CA VAL A 205 -2.35 0.63 42.41
C VAL A 205 -2.23 2.16 42.54
N ALA A 206 -2.32 2.84 41.42
CA ALA A 206 -2.28 4.29 41.33
C ALA A 206 -2.99 4.72 40.02
N ASN A 207 -3.19 6.03 39.88
CA ASN A 207 -3.82 6.65 38.70
C ASN A 207 -2.94 7.74 38.16
N GLY A 208 -3.04 7.96 36.86
CA GLY A 208 -2.42 9.07 36.17
C GLY A 208 -3.10 9.34 34.83
N SER A 209 -2.59 10.32 34.10
CA SER A 209 -3.04 10.59 32.74
C SER A 209 -1.91 11.11 31.86
N VAL A 210 -2.04 10.88 30.56
CA VAL A 210 -1.15 11.38 29.52
C VAL A 210 -1.97 11.99 28.39
N PHE A 211 -1.40 12.98 27.71
CA PHE A 211 -1.92 13.45 26.44
C PHE A 211 -1.30 12.68 25.29
N TYR A 212 -2.12 12.39 24.30
CA TYR A 212 -1.71 11.97 22.96
C TYR A 212 -2.05 13.10 22.00
N ASP A 213 -1.00 13.69 21.40
CA ASP A 213 -1.09 14.73 20.39
C ASP A 213 -0.71 14.14 19.03
N ILE A 214 -1.64 14.10 18.09
CA ILE A 214 -1.37 13.62 16.72
C ILE A 214 -1.16 14.83 15.81
N TYR A 215 -0.11 14.75 15.00
CA TYR A 215 0.30 15.79 14.06
C TYR A 215 0.33 15.26 12.63
N ILE A 216 -0.22 16.06 11.71
CA ILE A 216 -0.02 15.92 10.26
C ILE A 216 0.66 17.21 9.77
N ASP A 217 1.79 17.07 9.08
CA ASP A 217 2.58 18.17 8.54
C ASP A 217 2.91 19.22 9.61
N ASP A 218 3.29 18.75 10.80
CA ASP A 218 3.59 19.51 12.00
C ASP A 218 2.39 20.34 12.56
N ARG A 219 1.19 20.15 12.03
CA ARG A 219 -0.06 20.72 12.55
C ARG A 219 -0.72 19.73 13.49
N LEU A 220 -1.08 20.15 14.70
CA LEU A 220 -1.86 19.37 15.66
C LEU A 220 -3.27 19.13 15.09
N VAL A 221 -3.65 17.85 14.86
CA VAL A 221 -4.96 17.46 14.32
C VAL A 221 -5.84 16.77 15.37
N LEU A 222 -5.25 16.23 16.42
CA LEU A 222 -5.99 15.61 17.53
C LEU A 222 -5.18 15.71 18.81
N ARG A 223 -5.84 16.10 19.91
CA ARG A 223 -5.36 15.92 21.28
C ARG A 223 -6.39 15.13 22.07
N ARG A 224 -5.92 14.09 22.78
CA ARG A 224 -6.74 13.33 23.72
C ARG A 224 -5.97 13.11 25.02
N GLU A 225 -6.66 13.34 26.13
CA GLU A 225 -6.18 12.90 27.42
C GLU A 225 -6.63 11.46 27.67
N ARG A 226 -5.71 10.64 28.13
CA ARG A 226 -5.93 9.27 28.51
C ARG A 226 -5.59 9.06 29.97
N ALA A 227 -6.59 8.76 30.79
CA ALA A 227 -6.38 8.24 32.13
C ALA A 227 -5.86 6.79 32.06
N PHE A 228 -4.98 6.42 32.98
CA PHE A 228 -4.48 5.06 33.15
C PHE A 228 -4.42 4.69 34.64
N ASN A 229 -4.38 3.39 34.90
CA ASN A 229 -4.20 2.79 36.22
C ASN A 229 -3.35 1.51 36.07
N ASN A 230 -3.39 0.61 37.03
CA ASN A 230 -2.67 -0.67 37.00
C ASN A 230 -3.34 -1.75 36.14
N ILE A 231 -4.48 -1.45 35.50
CA ILE A 231 -5.18 -2.37 34.59
C ILE A 231 -4.71 -2.10 33.16
N TRP A 232 -4.42 -3.17 32.41
CA TRP A 232 -4.02 -3.08 31.00
C TRP A 232 -5.25 -2.95 30.11
N GLU A 233 -5.78 -1.73 30.02
CA GLU A 233 -6.92 -1.40 29.17
C GLU A 233 -6.44 -0.74 27.89
N SER A 234 -6.75 -1.33 26.73
CA SER A 234 -6.50 -0.71 25.42
C SER A 234 -7.56 0.33 25.12
N LYS A 235 -7.17 1.50 24.62
CA LYS A 235 -8.05 2.58 24.18
C LYS A 235 -7.71 3.05 22.79
N ASP A 236 -8.75 3.35 22.04
CA ASP A 236 -8.66 3.90 20.69
C ASP A 236 -8.99 5.39 20.67
N PHE A 237 -8.25 6.12 19.89
CA PHE A 237 -8.54 7.51 19.50
C PHE A 237 -8.57 7.59 18.00
N SER A 238 -9.55 8.25 17.43
CA SER A 238 -9.57 8.50 15.99
C SER A 238 -9.98 9.92 15.64
N THR A 239 -9.57 10.35 14.45
CA THR A 239 -9.99 11.60 13.84
C THR A 239 -9.98 11.44 12.32
N ILE A 240 -10.96 12.09 11.68
CA ILE A 240 -11.03 12.17 10.23
C ILE A 240 -10.42 13.50 9.80
N GLN A 241 -9.54 13.46 8.79
CA GLN A 241 -8.88 14.63 8.22
C GLN A 241 -9.01 14.62 6.70
N THR A 242 -9.15 15.81 6.12
CA THR A 242 -9.00 16.00 4.67
C THR A 242 -7.57 16.45 4.40
N LEU A 243 -6.90 15.74 3.49
CA LEU A 243 -5.54 16.00 3.07
C LEU A 243 -5.53 16.39 1.59
N GLN A 244 -4.78 17.42 1.24
CA GLN A 244 -4.56 17.81 -0.14
C GLN A 244 -3.64 16.81 -0.85
N LYS A 245 -3.71 16.75 -2.17
CA LYS A 245 -2.77 15.96 -2.98
C LYS A 245 -1.32 16.29 -2.61
N GLY A 246 -0.52 15.25 -2.37
CA GLY A 246 0.91 15.44 -2.10
C GLY A 246 1.49 14.45 -1.08
N GLN A 247 2.70 14.76 -0.66
CA GLN A 247 3.42 14.05 0.37
C GLN A 247 3.05 14.62 1.73
N HIS A 248 2.72 13.74 2.69
CA HIS A 248 2.38 14.10 4.07
C HIS A 248 3.30 13.43 5.06
N ARG A 249 3.45 14.05 6.23
CA ARG A 249 4.19 13.53 7.37
C ARG A 249 3.25 13.36 8.54
N ILE A 250 3.38 12.24 9.25
CA ILE A 250 2.63 11.97 10.47
C ILE A 250 3.59 11.67 11.63
N HIS A 251 3.19 12.06 12.82
CA HIS A 251 3.75 11.59 14.07
C HIS A 251 2.76 11.86 15.21
N TYR A 252 2.99 11.25 16.35
CA TYR A 252 2.30 11.63 17.58
C TYR A 252 3.31 11.91 18.70
N VAL A 253 2.86 12.69 19.69
CA VAL A 253 3.64 13.04 20.88
C VAL A 253 2.85 12.59 22.10
N VAL A 254 3.50 11.84 22.98
CA VAL A 254 2.98 11.51 24.31
C VAL A 254 3.51 12.52 25.30
N ARG A 255 2.60 13.18 26.04
CA ARG A 255 2.95 14.18 27.07
C ARG A 255 2.33 13.77 28.40
N HIS A 256 3.09 13.92 29.48
CA HIS A 256 2.51 13.78 30.81
C HIS A 256 1.53 14.93 31.11
N THR A 257 0.59 14.66 32.01
CA THR A 257 -0.31 15.68 32.56
C THR A 257 0.13 16.08 33.99
N THR A 258 -0.59 16.99 34.61
CA THR A 258 -0.41 17.34 36.01
C THR A 258 -0.69 16.18 36.98
N TYR A 259 -1.41 15.16 36.54
CA TYR A 259 -1.66 13.91 37.27
C TYR A 259 -0.56 12.88 36.98
N GLY A 260 0.69 13.32 37.09
CA GLY A 260 1.86 12.51 36.74
C GLY A 260 2.12 11.38 37.74
N HIS A 261 1.97 10.15 37.30
CA HIS A 261 2.51 8.96 37.93
C HIS A 261 3.44 8.26 36.91
N PRO A 262 4.50 7.56 37.35
CA PRO A 262 5.29 6.76 36.42
C PRO A 262 4.39 5.80 35.64
N TYR A 263 4.56 5.74 34.34
CA TYR A 263 3.75 4.93 33.42
C TYR A 263 4.63 4.33 32.32
N TRP A 264 4.11 3.35 31.63
CA TRP A 264 4.68 2.83 30.40
C TRP A 264 3.60 2.36 29.44
N VAL A 265 3.95 2.33 28.15
CA VAL A 265 3.10 1.75 27.12
C VAL A 265 3.34 0.26 27.09
N VAL A 266 2.30 -0.51 27.39
CA VAL A 266 2.37 -1.96 27.51
C VAL A 266 2.68 -2.58 26.16
N ARG A 267 3.80 -3.30 26.14
CA ARG A 267 4.23 -4.10 25.03
C ARG A 267 4.81 -5.42 25.55
N GLY A 268 4.50 -6.50 24.89
CA GLY A 268 4.98 -7.83 25.27
C GLY A 268 3.87 -8.86 25.17
N GLU A 269 3.98 -9.90 25.96
CA GLU A 269 3.05 -11.01 25.97
C GLU A 269 2.45 -11.18 27.37
N ASN A 270 1.15 -11.42 27.43
CA ASN A 270 0.47 -11.80 28.66
C ASN A 270 -0.46 -12.98 28.37
N GLY A 271 -0.16 -14.13 28.97
CA GLY A 271 -0.98 -15.35 28.80
C GLY A 271 -1.04 -15.86 27.34
N GLY A 272 0.03 -15.67 26.56
CA GLY A 272 0.08 -16.06 25.14
C GLY A 272 -0.48 -15.03 24.17
N PHE A 273 -0.93 -13.85 24.66
CA PHE A 273 -1.48 -12.78 23.83
C PHE A 273 -0.50 -11.61 23.75
N PRO A 274 -0.11 -11.19 22.51
CA PRO A 274 0.79 -10.07 22.32
C PRO A 274 0.07 -8.73 22.56
N PHE A 275 0.77 -7.80 23.19
CA PHE A 275 0.42 -6.39 23.26
C PHE A 275 1.40 -5.60 22.40
N PRO A 276 0.95 -4.95 21.33
CA PRO A 276 1.86 -4.30 20.38
C PRO A 276 2.45 -2.98 20.87
N GLY A 277 1.95 -2.43 21.95
CA GLY A 277 2.27 -1.07 22.38
C GLY A 277 1.32 -0.05 21.77
N ASP A 278 1.83 1.14 21.47
CA ASP A 278 1.06 2.12 20.69
C ASP A 278 1.08 1.75 19.21
N VAL A 279 -0.09 1.77 18.59
CA VAL A 279 -0.25 1.52 17.16
C VAL A 279 -0.95 2.72 16.53
N ILE A 280 -0.30 3.39 15.57
CA ILE A 280 -0.93 4.44 14.76
C ILE A 280 -1.10 3.96 13.32
N THR A 281 -2.31 4.17 12.79
CA THR A 281 -2.67 3.80 11.41
C THR A 281 -3.35 4.98 10.74
N VAL A 282 -2.97 5.26 9.50
CA VAL A 282 -3.68 6.18 8.59
C VAL A 282 -4.29 5.36 7.47
N THR A 283 -5.60 5.42 7.34
CA THR A 283 -6.34 4.70 6.31
C THR A 283 -7.07 5.68 5.40
N ASP A 284 -6.91 5.51 4.10
CA ASP A 284 -7.69 6.26 3.11
C ASP A 284 -9.15 5.78 3.12
N ILE A 285 -10.08 6.70 3.30
CA ILE A 285 -11.53 6.43 3.28
C ILE A 285 -12.23 7.01 2.05
N GLY A 286 -11.50 7.64 1.15
CA GLY A 286 -12.00 8.07 -0.16
C GLY A 286 -11.52 9.44 -0.60
N VAL A 287 -11.93 9.82 -1.81
CA VAL A 287 -11.69 11.17 -2.37
C VAL A 287 -12.42 12.19 -1.51
N ALA A 288 -11.72 13.27 -1.14
CA ALA A 288 -12.34 14.37 -0.43
C ALA A 288 -13.42 15.02 -1.30
N LYS A 289 -14.56 15.33 -0.69
CA LYS A 289 -15.54 16.24 -1.31
C LYS A 289 -15.11 17.67 -0.99
N GLU A 290 -15.12 18.52 -2.00
CA GLU A 290 -15.03 19.97 -1.82
C GLU A 290 -16.23 20.52 -1.03
#